data_b2ea5bbf374bdb53acb9ebc3514cafdb
#
_entry.id   b2ea5bbf374bdb53acb9ebc3514cafdb
#
_cell.length_a   1.000
_cell.length_b   1.000
_cell.length_c   1.000
_cell.angle_alpha   90.00
_cell.angle_beta   90.00
_cell.angle_gamma   90.00
#
_symmetry.space_group_name_H-M   'P 1'
#
loop_
_entity.id
_entity.type
_entity.pdbx_description
1 polymer ?
#
loop_
_entity_poly.entity_id
_entity_poly.type
_entity_poly.pdbx_seq_one_letter_code
_entity_poly.pdbx_strand_id
1 'polypeptide(L)'
;NRVVYISPGPGRTTLALVADLGSNAEPQVAIATNGKPENLTWCKFVSNKRLICQFYGIANAGSFLVPYTRLIALDIDGKNVQMLGQKSSQYDKTYRQYDGEIVDWLPGEDDAVLMAREYIPESAKMGTKLVRSEEGVGVDRIDTRTMQTSKIENASKQADWFISDGHGNIRIKAYRPVLGATGQTADKIIYSYRKLGSTEWLAFSNWE
;
A
#
# COMPACT_ATOMS: atom_id res chain seq x y z
N ASN A 1 -10.56 -23.07 6.29
CA ASN A 1 -10.37 -22.53 7.66
C ASN A 1 -8.89 -22.39 7.98
N ARG A 2 -8.27 -21.27 7.56
CA ARG A 2 -6.86 -20.96 7.83
C ARG A 2 -6.73 -19.64 8.56
N VAL A 3 -5.68 -19.53 9.36
CA VAL A 3 -5.27 -18.28 10.00
C VAL A 3 -3.83 -17.96 9.60
N VAL A 4 -3.50 -16.69 9.50
CA VAL A 4 -2.13 -16.20 9.40
C VAL A 4 -1.83 -15.35 10.63
N TYR A 5 -0.67 -15.54 11.23
CA TYR A 5 -0.24 -14.79 12.40
C TYR A 5 1.25 -14.54 12.38
N ILE A 6 1.68 -13.49 13.07
CA ILE A 6 3.09 -13.14 13.24
C ILE A 6 3.58 -13.74 14.55
N SER A 7 4.74 -14.40 14.49
CA SER A 7 5.41 -15.00 15.65
C SER A 7 6.86 -14.54 15.70
N PRO A 8 7.43 -14.36 16.90
CA PRO A 8 8.86 -14.19 17.04
C PRO A 8 9.57 -15.50 16.67
N GLY A 9 10.72 -15.36 16.02
CA GLY A 9 11.65 -16.44 15.76
C GLY A 9 12.96 -16.28 16.55
N PRO A 10 13.99 -17.06 16.25
CA PRO A 10 15.29 -16.93 16.92
C PRO A 10 15.90 -15.54 16.71
N GLY A 11 16.47 -14.97 17.77
CA GLY A 11 17.12 -13.66 17.75
C GLY A 11 16.16 -12.51 17.46
N ARG A 12 16.34 -11.82 16.32
CA ARG A 12 15.47 -10.71 15.87
C ARG A 12 14.51 -11.12 14.76
N THR A 13 14.43 -12.41 14.45
CA THR A 13 13.59 -12.93 13.38
C THR A 13 12.11 -12.75 13.71
N THR A 14 11.32 -12.35 12.73
CA THR A 14 9.84 -12.43 12.77
C THR A 14 9.36 -13.33 11.65
N LEU A 15 8.36 -14.16 11.96
CA LEU A 15 7.81 -15.18 11.07
C LEU A 15 6.34 -14.90 10.83
N ALA A 16 5.88 -15.01 9.58
CA ALA A 16 4.47 -15.17 9.29
C ALA A 16 4.16 -16.66 9.12
N LEU A 17 3.28 -17.17 9.96
CA LEU A 17 2.90 -18.56 10.01
C LEU A 17 1.45 -18.71 9.54
N VAL A 18 1.21 -19.72 8.71
CA VAL A 18 -0.12 -20.11 8.26
C VAL A 18 -0.47 -21.44 8.90
N ALA A 19 -1.57 -21.47 9.66
CA ALA A 19 -2.12 -22.67 10.27
C ALA A 19 -3.46 -23.03 9.63
N ASP A 20 -3.68 -24.32 9.38
CA ASP A 20 -4.97 -24.87 8.96
C ASP A 20 -5.73 -25.37 10.19
N LEU A 21 -6.80 -24.67 10.54
CA LEU A 21 -7.60 -24.99 11.73
C LEU A 21 -8.42 -26.29 11.59
N GLY A 22 -8.50 -26.85 10.40
CA GLY A 22 -9.19 -28.12 10.13
C GLY A 22 -8.26 -29.33 10.16
N SER A 23 -6.97 -29.16 10.48
CA SER A 23 -5.99 -30.24 10.52
C SER A 23 -5.09 -30.13 11.75
N ASN A 24 -4.42 -31.22 12.09
CA ASN A 24 -3.40 -31.26 13.15
C ASN A 24 -1.99 -31.01 12.58
N ALA A 25 -1.89 -30.47 11.35
CA ALA A 25 -0.60 -30.16 10.76
C ALA A 25 0.05 -28.95 11.46
N GLU A 26 1.36 -29.00 11.60
CA GLU A 26 2.11 -27.86 12.13
C GLU A 26 1.95 -26.62 11.22
N PRO A 27 1.93 -25.41 11.82
CA PRO A 27 1.89 -24.18 11.06
C PRO A 27 3.07 -24.06 10.09
N GLN A 28 2.79 -23.68 8.86
CA GLN A 28 3.80 -23.48 7.82
C GLN A 28 4.30 -22.05 7.84
N VAL A 29 5.63 -21.86 7.74
CA VAL A 29 6.23 -20.54 7.55
C VAL A 29 5.99 -20.07 6.12
N ALA A 30 5.22 -18.99 5.95
CA ALA A 30 5.03 -18.33 4.67
C ALA A 30 6.20 -17.39 4.35
N ILE A 31 6.65 -16.61 5.34
CA ILE A 31 7.78 -15.70 5.18
C ILE A 31 8.45 -15.42 6.53
N ALA A 32 9.75 -15.10 6.48
CA ALA A 32 10.55 -14.73 7.64
C ALA A 32 11.39 -13.50 7.34
N THR A 33 11.65 -12.69 8.37
CA THR A 33 12.64 -11.60 8.33
C THR A 33 13.69 -11.82 9.42
N ASN A 34 14.88 -11.29 9.21
CA ASN A 34 15.98 -11.39 10.19
C ASN A 34 16.08 -10.16 11.11
N GLY A 35 15.15 -9.19 11.00
CA GLY A 35 15.16 -7.95 11.75
C GLY A 35 16.27 -6.96 11.38
N LYS A 36 16.87 -7.10 10.18
CA LYS A 36 17.97 -6.25 9.70
C LYS A 36 17.77 -5.85 8.22
N PRO A 37 17.17 -4.71 7.94
CA PRO A 37 16.54 -3.76 8.87
C PRO A 37 15.05 -4.03 9.09
N GLU A 38 14.47 -5.01 8.42
CA GLU A 38 13.03 -5.18 8.27
C GLU A 38 12.44 -6.19 9.26
N ASN A 39 11.26 -5.86 9.78
CA ASN A 39 10.41 -6.73 10.58
C ASN A 39 9.02 -6.81 9.96
N LEU A 40 8.40 -7.97 10.04
CA LEU A 40 6.99 -8.16 9.71
C LEU A 40 6.11 -7.45 10.73
N THR A 41 5.15 -6.65 10.26
CA THR A 41 4.17 -5.98 11.11
C THR A 41 2.83 -6.70 11.09
N TRP A 42 2.38 -7.12 9.91
CA TRP A 42 1.16 -7.92 9.76
C TRP A 42 1.16 -8.69 8.43
N CYS A 43 0.35 -9.75 8.38
CA CYS A 43 -0.04 -10.43 7.16
C CYS A 43 -1.56 -10.67 7.17
N LYS A 44 -2.18 -10.63 5.99
CA LYS A 44 -3.61 -10.84 5.81
C LYS A 44 -3.89 -11.60 4.52
N PHE A 45 -4.93 -12.43 4.53
CA PHE A 45 -5.35 -13.16 3.33
C PHE A 45 -6.02 -12.20 2.33
N VAL A 46 -5.61 -12.31 1.07
CA VAL A 46 -6.34 -11.77 -0.10
C VAL A 46 -7.29 -12.83 -0.63
N SER A 47 -6.80 -14.07 -0.70
CA SER A 47 -7.57 -15.24 -1.06
C SER A 47 -7.13 -16.45 -0.24
N ASN A 48 -7.76 -17.61 -0.45
CA ASN A 48 -7.41 -18.84 0.27
C ASN A 48 -5.94 -19.30 0.09
N LYS A 49 -5.22 -18.76 -0.89
CA LYS A 49 -3.84 -19.16 -1.22
C LYS A 49 -2.86 -17.99 -1.30
N ARG A 50 -3.33 -16.76 -1.09
CA ARG A 50 -2.54 -15.55 -1.28
C ARG A 50 -2.60 -14.65 -0.06
N LEU A 51 -1.45 -14.10 0.34
CA LEU A 51 -1.29 -13.16 1.45
C LEU A 51 -0.79 -11.82 0.93
N ILE A 52 -1.13 -10.76 1.65
CA ILE A 52 -0.37 -9.51 1.67
C ILE A 52 0.25 -9.37 3.05
N CYS A 53 1.53 -9.03 3.07
CA CYS A 53 2.28 -8.78 4.29
C CYS A 53 2.92 -7.38 4.25
N GLN A 54 2.99 -6.72 5.39
CA GLN A 54 3.70 -5.46 5.54
C GLN A 54 4.99 -5.68 6.32
N PHE A 55 6.05 -5.06 5.82
CA PHE A 55 7.31 -4.88 6.52
C PHE A 55 7.44 -3.45 7.00
N TYR A 56 8.11 -3.30 8.13
CA TYR A 56 8.61 -2.04 8.64
C TYR A 56 10.12 -2.13 8.80
N GLY A 57 10.82 -1.09 8.41
CA GLY A 57 12.25 -0.97 8.57
C GLY A 57 12.68 0.47 8.83
N ILE A 58 13.94 0.62 9.23
CA ILE A 58 14.60 1.91 9.37
C ILE A 58 15.84 1.90 8.48
N ALA A 59 15.85 2.77 7.49
CA ALA A 59 16.99 2.97 6.60
C ALA A 59 17.88 4.10 7.11
N ASN A 60 19.19 3.96 6.88
CA ASN A 60 20.14 5.04 7.10
C ASN A 60 20.29 5.83 5.79
N ALA A 61 19.84 7.08 5.78
CA ALA A 61 19.96 8.01 4.68
C ALA A 61 21.00 9.10 5.03
N GLY A 62 22.25 8.68 5.15
CA GLY A 62 23.35 9.56 5.55
C GLY A 62 23.29 9.92 7.04
N SER A 63 22.91 11.16 7.36
CA SER A 63 22.82 11.63 8.75
C SER A 63 21.45 11.38 9.41
N PHE A 64 20.50 10.81 8.68
CA PHE A 64 19.12 10.64 9.15
C PHE A 64 18.70 9.17 9.14
N LEU A 65 17.94 8.77 10.15
CA LEU A 65 17.25 7.51 10.20
C LEU A 65 15.82 7.73 9.65
N VAL A 66 15.52 7.01 8.59
CA VAL A 66 14.24 7.15 7.86
C VAL A 66 13.42 5.88 8.02
N PRO A 67 12.29 5.92 8.72
CA PRO A 67 11.37 4.79 8.80
C PRO A 67 10.70 4.57 7.43
N TYR A 68 10.44 3.31 7.10
CA TYR A 68 9.74 2.96 5.89
C TYR A 68 8.89 1.71 6.06
N THR A 69 7.86 1.59 5.23
CA THR A 69 7.07 0.36 5.10
C THR A 69 7.10 -0.16 3.68
N ARG A 70 6.95 -1.48 3.54
CA ARG A 70 6.78 -2.15 2.25
C ARG A 70 5.64 -3.14 2.33
N LEU A 71 4.86 -3.21 1.25
CA LEU A 71 3.79 -4.18 1.07
C LEU A 71 4.21 -5.20 0.02
N ILE A 72 4.13 -6.46 0.37
CA ILE A 72 4.34 -7.56 -0.56
C ILE A 72 3.13 -8.47 -0.61
N ALA A 73 2.91 -9.08 -1.76
CA ALA A 73 2.01 -10.21 -1.90
C ALA A 73 2.79 -11.49 -2.15
N LEU A 74 2.36 -12.61 -1.55
CA LEU A 74 3.01 -13.91 -1.70
C LEU A 74 2.00 -15.04 -1.50
N ASP A 75 2.32 -16.21 -2.02
CA ASP A 75 1.53 -17.41 -1.75
C ASP A 75 1.78 -17.91 -0.32
N ILE A 76 0.84 -18.68 0.22
CA ILE A 76 0.94 -19.21 1.60
C ILE A 76 2.14 -20.13 1.80
N ASP A 77 2.75 -20.65 0.71
CA ASP A 77 3.97 -21.46 0.72
C ASP A 77 5.26 -20.62 0.56
N GLY A 78 5.14 -19.29 0.60
CA GLY A 78 6.25 -18.35 0.47
C GLY A 78 6.71 -18.05 -0.95
N LYS A 79 6.06 -18.61 -1.97
CA LYS A 79 6.43 -18.40 -3.37
C LYS A 79 5.71 -17.20 -3.99
N ASN A 80 6.07 -16.88 -5.25
CA ASN A 80 5.45 -15.85 -6.08
C ASN A 80 5.37 -14.49 -5.38
N VAL A 81 6.47 -14.08 -4.73
CA VAL A 81 6.58 -12.79 -4.03
C VAL A 81 6.53 -11.63 -5.03
N GLN A 82 5.66 -10.66 -4.77
CA GLN A 82 5.48 -9.45 -5.56
C GLN A 82 5.46 -8.22 -4.65
N MET A 83 6.14 -7.15 -5.07
CA MET A 83 6.10 -5.85 -4.39
C MET A 83 4.89 -5.05 -4.88
N LEU A 84 4.03 -4.59 -3.97
CA LEU A 84 2.80 -3.86 -4.33
C LEU A 84 3.03 -2.35 -4.54
N GLY A 85 4.03 -1.78 -3.88
CA GLY A 85 4.38 -0.38 -4.04
C GLY A 85 4.89 -0.05 -5.44
N GLN A 86 4.99 1.22 -5.75
CA GLN A 86 5.60 1.70 -6.99
C GLN A 86 7.05 1.21 -7.10
N LYS A 87 7.48 0.74 -8.27
CA LYS A 87 8.89 0.42 -8.51
C LYS A 87 9.74 1.67 -8.31
N SER A 88 10.76 1.57 -7.46
CA SER A 88 11.75 2.65 -7.28
C SER A 88 12.63 2.78 -8.52
N SER A 89 13.04 4.01 -8.80
CA SER A 89 13.95 4.36 -9.88
C SER A 89 15.06 5.26 -9.33
N GLN A 90 16.25 5.17 -9.89
CA GLN A 90 17.35 6.09 -9.55
C GLN A 90 17.05 7.56 -9.91
N TYR A 91 15.97 7.79 -10.65
CA TYR A 91 15.51 9.13 -11.04
C TYR A 91 14.35 9.64 -10.19
N ASP A 92 13.91 8.87 -9.19
CA ASP A 92 12.86 9.32 -8.26
C ASP A 92 13.27 10.63 -7.60
N LYS A 93 12.37 11.62 -7.57
CA LYS A 93 12.65 12.95 -6.97
C LYS A 93 12.87 12.89 -5.48
N THR A 94 12.23 11.92 -4.81
CA THR A 94 12.29 11.74 -3.36
C THR A 94 12.36 10.26 -3.00
N TYR A 95 12.69 9.97 -1.75
CA TYR A 95 12.62 8.62 -1.21
C TYR A 95 11.18 8.28 -0.84
N ARG A 96 10.67 7.15 -1.35
CA ARG A 96 9.39 6.61 -0.90
C ARG A 96 9.57 5.97 0.48
N GLN A 97 8.92 6.56 1.47
CA GLN A 97 8.90 6.02 2.81
C GLN A 97 7.83 4.93 2.96
N TYR A 98 6.66 5.16 2.43
CA TYR A 98 5.52 4.27 2.56
C TYR A 98 5.04 3.77 1.19
N ASP A 99 4.63 2.50 1.12
CA ASP A 99 4.03 1.97 -0.11
C ASP A 99 2.58 2.41 -0.27
N GLY A 100 1.93 2.77 0.83
CA GLY A 100 0.51 3.04 0.93
C GLY A 100 -0.22 2.01 1.78
N GLU A 101 -1.53 1.88 1.58
CA GLU A 101 -2.40 1.00 2.39
C GLU A 101 -3.45 0.29 1.54
N ILE A 102 -3.92 -0.86 2.01
CA ILE A 102 -5.04 -1.57 1.39
C ILE A 102 -6.33 -0.94 1.89
N VAL A 103 -7.07 -0.30 0.98
CA VAL A 103 -8.34 0.37 1.27
C VAL A 103 -9.56 -0.51 1.04
N ASP A 104 -9.40 -1.58 0.24
CA ASP A 104 -10.44 -2.59 0.03
C ASP A 104 -9.82 -3.95 -0.30
N TRP A 105 -10.31 -4.98 0.38
CA TRP A 105 -9.86 -6.35 0.18
C TRP A 105 -10.64 -7.10 -0.89
N LEU A 106 -11.61 -6.44 -1.54
CA LEU A 106 -12.45 -6.95 -2.62
C LEU A 106 -12.98 -8.37 -2.34
N PRO A 107 -13.77 -8.57 -1.28
CA PRO A 107 -14.27 -9.89 -0.92
C PRO A 107 -15.08 -10.49 -2.08
N GLY A 108 -14.71 -11.70 -2.51
CA GLY A 108 -15.31 -12.37 -3.67
C GLY A 108 -14.56 -12.20 -4.97
N GLU A 109 -13.53 -11.35 -5.02
CA GLU A 109 -12.58 -11.29 -6.12
C GLU A 109 -11.29 -12.02 -5.73
N ASP A 110 -10.87 -12.99 -6.53
CA ASP A 110 -9.64 -13.73 -6.26
C ASP A 110 -8.41 -12.86 -6.54
N ASP A 111 -7.52 -12.78 -5.52
CA ASP A 111 -6.19 -12.20 -5.61
C ASP A 111 -6.10 -10.70 -5.97
N ALA A 112 -7.21 -9.94 -5.92
CA ALA A 112 -7.22 -8.49 -6.18
C ALA A 112 -7.52 -7.67 -4.92
N VAL A 113 -7.00 -6.42 -4.89
CA VAL A 113 -7.24 -5.45 -3.81
C VAL A 113 -7.33 -4.04 -4.38
N LEU A 114 -7.97 -3.12 -3.65
CA LEU A 114 -7.75 -1.68 -3.86
C LEU A 114 -6.68 -1.20 -2.89
N MET A 115 -5.68 -0.52 -3.43
CA MET A 115 -4.57 0.01 -2.65
C MET A 115 -4.43 1.52 -2.91
N ALA A 116 -4.47 2.31 -1.84
CA ALA A 116 -3.99 3.68 -1.87
C ALA A 116 -2.46 3.64 -1.97
N ARG A 117 -1.90 4.10 -3.10
CA ARG A 117 -0.47 4.06 -3.41
C ARG A 117 0.12 5.44 -3.41
N GLU A 118 1.32 5.56 -2.83
CA GLU A 118 2.13 6.77 -2.98
C GLU A 118 2.86 6.74 -4.32
N TYR A 119 2.67 7.78 -5.13
CA TYR A 119 3.31 7.99 -6.41
C TYR A 119 4.40 9.05 -6.28
N ILE A 120 5.61 8.68 -6.65
CA ILE A 120 6.78 9.56 -6.69
C ILE A 120 7.15 9.83 -8.13
N PRO A 121 7.16 11.11 -8.56
CA PRO A 121 7.56 11.46 -9.91
C PRO A 121 9.06 11.30 -10.10
N GLU A 122 9.48 11.09 -11.34
CA GLU A 122 10.88 11.09 -11.72
C GLU A 122 11.34 12.50 -12.12
N SER A 123 12.61 12.79 -11.86
CA SER A 123 13.30 13.94 -12.47
C SER A 123 13.38 13.74 -13.99
N ALA A 124 13.38 14.85 -14.74
CA ALA A 124 13.55 14.77 -16.19
C ALA A 124 14.87 14.07 -16.54
N LYS A 125 14.79 13.07 -17.43
CA LYS A 125 15.95 12.34 -17.96
C LYS A 125 16.45 13.04 -19.22
N MET A 126 17.74 13.24 -19.34
CA MET A 126 18.32 13.74 -20.57
C MET A 126 18.13 12.70 -21.69
N GLY A 127 17.57 13.11 -22.83
CA GLY A 127 17.38 12.27 -24.01
C GLY A 127 16.16 11.34 -24.02
N THR A 128 15.26 11.41 -23.02
CA THR A 128 13.99 10.67 -23.02
C THR A 128 12.80 11.55 -22.63
N LYS A 129 11.65 11.30 -23.28
CA LYS A 129 10.37 11.93 -22.91
C LYS A 129 9.55 11.08 -21.93
N LEU A 130 9.94 9.83 -21.69
CA LEU A 130 9.21 8.89 -20.84
C LEU A 130 9.70 9.04 -19.40
N VAL A 131 9.02 9.89 -18.64
CA VAL A 131 9.22 10.06 -17.21
C VAL A 131 7.89 9.88 -16.49
N ARG A 132 7.94 9.32 -15.28
CA ARG A 132 6.76 9.29 -14.42
C ARG A 132 6.51 10.69 -13.88
N SER A 133 5.32 11.22 -14.14
CA SER A 133 4.89 12.54 -13.70
C SER A 133 3.87 12.51 -12.57
N GLU A 134 3.29 11.34 -12.28
CA GLU A 134 2.30 11.17 -11.23
C GLU A 134 2.92 11.40 -9.86
N GLU A 135 2.21 12.13 -9.00
CA GLU A 135 2.70 12.53 -7.68
C GLU A 135 1.57 12.57 -6.66
N GLY A 136 1.87 12.10 -5.45
CA GLY A 136 0.93 12.04 -4.33
C GLY A 136 0.20 10.70 -4.24
N VAL A 137 -0.94 10.68 -3.55
CA VAL A 137 -1.68 9.45 -3.27
C VAL A 137 -2.80 9.26 -4.28
N GLY A 138 -2.87 8.07 -4.88
CA GLY A 138 -3.96 7.62 -5.76
C GLY A 138 -4.41 6.23 -5.37
N VAL A 139 -5.52 5.74 -5.92
CA VAL A 139 -6.02 4.39 -5.66
C VAL A 139 -5.98 3.56 -6.93
N ASP A 140 -5.32 2.41 -6.83
CA ASP A 140 -5.28 1.39 -7.87
C ASP A 140 -6.01 0.12 -7.42
N ARG A 141 -6.69 -0.53 -8.35
CA ARG A 141 -7.01 -1.95 -8.23
C ARG A 141 -5.80 -2.74 -8.73
N ILE A 142 -5.30 -3.62 -7.89
CA ILE A 142 -4.08 -4.41 -8.16
C ILE A 142 -4.43 -5.88 -8.11
N ASP A 143 -4.14 -6.60 -9.20
CA ASP A 143 -4.04 -8.05 -9.18
C ASP A 143 -2.69 -8.44 -8.57
N THR A 144 -2.71 -9.11 -7.44
CA THR A 144 -1.50 -9.40 -6.66
C THR A 144 -0.63 -10.52 -7.26
N ARG A 145 -1.12 -11.25 -8.27
CA ARG A 145 -0.36 -12.28 -8.98
C ARG A 145 0.34 -11.73 -10.22
N THR A 146 -0.43 -11.05 -11.07
CA THR A 146 0.06 -10.55 -12.35
C THR A 146 0.66 -9.17 -12.25
N MET A 147 0.39 -8.45 -11.17
CA MET A 147 0.72 -7.03 -10.97
C MET A 147 0.05 -6.11 -12.00
N GLN A 148 -0.99 -6.57 -12.67
CA GLN A 148 -1.83 -5.70 -13.48
C GLN A 148 -2.55 -4.71 -12.57
N THR A 149 -2.53 -3.45 -12.98
CA THR A 149 -3.14 -2.35 -12.24
C THR A 149 -4.13 -1.60 -13.10
N SER A 150 -5.25 -1.21 -12.52
CA SER A 150 -6.18 -0.24 -13.11
C SER A 150 -6.45 0.88 -12.13
N LYS A 151 -6.46 2.12 -12.63
CA LYS A 151 -6.70 3.30 -11.80
C LYS A 151 -8.15 3.42 -11.40
N ILE A 152 -8.37 3.60 -10.11
CA ILE A 152 -9.67 3.91 -9.51
C ILE A 152 -9.75 5.40 -9.18
N GLU A 153 -8.71 5.95 -8.56
CA GLU A 153 -8.55 7.38 -8.31
C GLU A 153 -7.16 7.83 -8.75
N ASN A 154 -7.10 8.95 -9.48
CA ASN A 154 -5.84 9.53 -9.92
C ASN A 154 -5.01 10.02 -8.73
N ALA A 155 -3.69 9.88 -8.83
CA ALA A 155 -2.77 10.41 -7.84
C ALA A 155 -2.89 11.93 -7.72
N SER A 156 -2.86 12.41 -6.48
CA SER A 156 -2.90 13.83 -6.17
C SER A 156 -2.04 14.14 -4.95
N LYS A 157 -1.25 15.20 -5.01
CA LYS A 157 -0.49 15.75 -3.86
C LYS A 157 -1.40 16.19 -2.71
N GLN A 158 -2.64 16.52 -3.02
CA GLN A 158 -3.60 16.97 -2.05
C GLN A 158 -4.33 15.82 -1.36
N ALA A 159 -4.30 14.62 -1.95
CA ALA A 159 -4.97 13.46 -1.36
C ALA A 159 -4.23 13.01 -0.10
N ASP A 160 -5.00 12.80 0.97
CA ASP A 160 -4.50 12.34 2.27
C ASP A 160 -4.85 10.86 2.45
N TRP A 161 -6.11 10.50 2.37
CA TRP A 161 -6.56 9.12 2.46
C TRP A 161 -7.93 8.88 1.80
N PHE A 162 -8.29 7.59 1.66
CA PHE A 162 -9.49 7.12 1.00
C PHE A 162 -10.19 6.05 1.82
N ILE A 163 -11.53 5.98 1.72
CA ILE A 163 -12.32 4.87 2.26
C ILE A 163 -13.19 4.30 1.13
N SER A 164 -13.21 2.97 1.06
CA SER A 164 -14.10 2.22 0.18
C SER A 164 -15.41 1.86 0.89
N ASP A 165 -16.37 1.35 0.12
CA ASP A 165 -17.61 0.74 0.64
C ASP A 165 -17.46 -0.77 0.90
N GLY A 166 -16.27 -1.34 0.76
CA GLY A 166 -16.02 -2.78 0.86
C GLY A 166 -16.45 -3.58 -0.37
N HIS A 167 -16.84 -2.89 -1.45
CA HIS A 167 -17.32 -3.49 -2.71
C HIS A 167 -16.61 -2.89 -3.93
N GLY A 168 -15.40 -2.40 -3.75
CA GLY A 168 -14.56 -1.88 -4.83
C GLY A 168 -14.82 -0.44 -5.22
N ASN A 169 -15.68 0.32 -4.51
CA ASN A 169 -15.91 1.72 -4.82
C ASN A 169 -15.33 2.62 -3.73
N ILE A 170 -14.55 3.60 -4.12
CA ILE A 170 -14.10 4.65 -3.20
C ILE A 170 -15.26 5.60 -2.94
N ARG A 171 -15.61 5.77 -1.66
CA ARG A 171 -16.80 6.52 -1.23
C ARG A 171 -16.47 7.79 -0.49
N ILE A 172 -15.34 7.83 0.19
CA ILE A 172 -14.87 9.00 0.93
C ILE A 172 -13.41 9.25 0.54
N LYS A 173 -13.06 10.51 0.40
CA LYS A 173 -11.68 10.98 0.33
C LYS A 173 -11.47 12.14 1.26
N ALA A 174 -10.29 12.17 1.89
CA ALA A 174 -9.77 13.33 2.57
C ALA A 174 -8.68 13.98 1.72
N TYR A 175 -8.65 15.30 1.69
CA TYR A 175 -7.62 16.03 0.99
C TYR A 175 -7.27 17.34 1.71
N ARG A 176 -6.03 17.79 1.51
CA ARG A 176 -5.50 19.06 2.03
C ARG A 176 -5.32 20.02 0.86
N PRO A 177 -6.04 21.16 0.85
CA PRO A 177 -5.85 22.16 -0.20
C PRO A 177 -4.40 22.66 -0.23
N VAL A 178 -3.89 22.94 -1.44
CA VAL A 178 -2.59 23.58 -1.61
C VAL A 178 -2.74 25.08 -1.43
N LEU A 179 -1.85 25.69 -0.64
CA LEU A 179 -1.80 27.12 -0.39
C LEU A 179 -0.95 27.81 -1.45
N GLY A 180 -1.60 28.59 -2.33
CA GLY A 180 -0.91 29.41 -3.32
C GLY A 180 0.00 28.61 -4.26
N ALA A 181 1.07 29.25 -4.72
CA ALA A 181 2.05 28.68 -5.66
C ALA A 181 3.20 27.92 -4.98
N THR A 182 3.25 27.90 -3.65
CA THR A 182 4.36 27.29 -2.88
C THR A 182 4.31 25.77 -2.82
N GLY A 183 3.15 25.19 -3.11
CA GLY A 183 2.94 23.74 -2.98
C GLY A 183 2.76 23.26 -1.55
N GLN A 184 2.76 24.15 -0.55
CA GLN A 184 2.44 23.81 0.83
C GLN A 184 0.95 23.47 0.95
N THR A 185 0.63 22.44 1.71
CA THR A 185 -0.76 22.09 2.03
C THR A 185 -1.25 22.87 3.24
N ALA A 186 -2.55 23.20 3.24
CA ALA A 186 -3.20 23.78 4.41
C ALA A 186 -3.24 22.77 5.56
N ASP A 187 -3.31 23.27 6.80
CA ASP A 187 -3.58 22.43 7.97
C ASP A 187 -5.01 21.87 7.96
N LYS A 188 -5.87 22.49 7.14
CA LYS A 188 -7.27 22.08 6.96
C LYS A 188 -7.39 20.80 6.13
N ILE A 189 -8.12 19.81 6.66
CA ILE A 189 -8.52 18.61 5.93
C ILE A 189 -9.98 18.76 5.49
N ILE A 190 -10.25 18.55 4.21
CA ILE A 190 -11.60 18.54 3.64
C ILE A 190 -12.00 17.10 3.34
N TYR A 191 -13.17 16.70 3.86
CA TYR A 191 -13.76 15.40 3.60
C TYR A 191 -14.84 15.52 2.52
N SER A 192 -14.73 14.68 1.50
CA SER A 192 -15.73 14.59 0.44
C SER A 192 -16.23 13.17 0.31
N TYR A 193 -17.49 13.03 -0.03
CA TYR A 193 -18.12 11.75 -0.31
C TYR A 193 -18.63 11.69 -1.74
N ARG A 194 -18.84 10.47 -2.22
CA ARG A 194 -19.41 10.19 -3.54
C ARG A 194 -20.56 9.19 -3.41
N LYS A 195 -21.71 9.50 -3.99
CA LYS A 195 -22.88 8.61 -4.02
C LYS A 195 -22.59 7.41 -4.94
N LEU A 196 -23.23 6.29 -4.66
CA LEU A 196 -23.13 5.11 -5.52
C LEU A 196 -23.60 5.44 -6.95
N GLY A 197 -22.81 5.04 -7.94
CA GLY A 197 -23.07 5.33 -9.36
C GLY A 197 -22.80 6.76 -9.80
N SER A 198 -22.33 7.65 -8.91
CA SER A 198 -21.93 9.02 -9.25
C SER A 198 -20.42 9.14 -9.37
N THR A 199 -19.94 10.02 -10.23
CA THR A 199 -18.54 10.44 -10.33
C THR A 199 -18.27 11.74 -9.57
N GLU A 200 -19.30 12.43 -9.10
CA GLU A 200 -19.21 13.72 -8.45
C GLU A 200 -18.81 13.59 -6.98
N TRP A 201 -17.85 14.41 -6.55
CA TRP A 201 -17.42 14.55 -5.17
C TRP A 201 -18.12 15.73 -4.50
N LEU A 202 -18.80 15.47 -3.40
CA LEU A 202 -19.51 16.46 -2.60
C LEU A 202 -18.81 16.62 -1.26
N ALA A 203 -18.41 17.82 -0.90
CA ALA A 203 -17.84 18.10 0.42
C ALA A 203 -18.92 17.95 1.49
N PHE A 204 -18.60 17.34 2.64
CA PHE A 204 -19.55 17.15 3.73
C PHE A 204 -19.01 17.60 5.10
N SER A 205 -17.68 17.72 5.25
CA SER A 205 -17.06 18.14 6.50
C SER A 205 -15.68 18.72 6.25
N ASN A 206 -15.18 19.45 7.24
CA ASN A 206 -13.78 19.86 7.31
C ASN A 206 -13.32 19.82 8.76
N TRP A 207 -12.00 19.69 8.93
CA TRP A 207 -11.30 19.74 10.21
C TRP A 207 -10.13 20.71 10.07
N GLU A 208 -9.96 21.57 11.09
CA GLU A 208 -8.88 22.57 11.23
C GLU A 208 -8.07 22.30 12.47
#